data_71b7ccdf46e9b26ac49bb5a1ab6a8929
#
_entry.id   71b7ccdf46e9b26ac49bb5a1ab6a8929
#
_cell.length_a   1.000
_cell.length_b   1.000
_cell.length_c   1.000
_cell.angle_alpha   90.00
_cell.angle_beta   90.00
_cell.angle_gamma   90.00
#
_symmetry.space_group_name_H-M   'P 1'
#
loop_
_entity.id
_entity.type
_entity.pdbx_description
1 polymer ?
#
loop_
_entity_poly.entity_id
_entity_poly.type
_entity_poly.pdbx_seq_one_letter_code
_entity_poly.pdbx_strand_id
1 'polypeptide(L)'
;MKQTVVPSQYLQIALDLSRRVAAGELPEGSRIYGRSVMASEYNVSPETIRRALRLLADMKVVEVKPQSGAVVLSADSARRYIENFEEGADLRSLRLQLKDLMGEYSDLHRRMGEAVNALIKRRDAFAAAGEPLPNYEVIVPPDSPCLGKSVGALKFWQ
;
A
#
# COMPACT_ATOMS: atom_id res chain seq x y z
N MET A 1 3.59 2.58 -11.37
CA MET A 1 4.94 2.15 -10.90
C MET A 1 4.82 1.76 -9.43
N LYS A 2 5.07 0.48 -9.09
CA LYS A 2 5.04 0.02 -7.69
C LYS A 2 6.23 0.63 -6.94
N GLN A 3 5.99 1.57 -6.04
CA GLN A 3 7.02 2.05 -5.11
C GLN A 3 7.29 0.94 -4.09
N THR A 4 8.33 0.17 -4.34
CA THR A 4 8.85 -0.78 -3.36
C THR A 4 9.66 0.03 -2.34
N VAL A 5 9.15 0.21 -1.13
CA VAL A 5 9.90 0.84 -0.05
C VAL A 5 11.00 -0.13 0.38
N VAL A 6 12.20 0.10 -0.10
CA VAL A 6 13.38 -0.66 0.32
C VAL A 6 13.72 -0.23 1.76
N PRO A 7 13.78 -1.16 2.72
CA PRO A 7 14.20 -0.86 4.09
C PRO A 7 15.60 -0.23 4.09
N SER A 8 15.87 0.65 5.05
CA SER A 8 17.20 1.25 5.21
C SER A 8 18.26 0.16 5.44
N GLN A 9 19.49 0.40 4.96
CA GLN A 9 20.57 -0.60 5.01
C GLN A 9 20.79 -1.19 6.40
N TYR A 10 20.74 -0.39 7.46
CA TYR A 10 20.92 -0.91 8.82
C TYR A 10 19.81 -1.85 9.27
N LEU A 11 18.57 -1.68 8.78
CA LEU A 11 17.45 -2.61 9.04
C LEU A 11 17.65 -3.94 8.31
N GLN A 12 18.13 -3.89 7.06
CA GLN A 12 18.44 -5.10 6.30
C GLN A 12 19.54 -5.92 6.97
N ILE A 13 20.61 -5.25 7.44
CA ILE A 13 21.70 -5.88 8.16
C ILE A 13 21.21 -6.48 9.49
N ALA A 14 20.39 -5.76 10.23
CA ALA A 14 19.82 -6.27 11.47
C ALA A 14 18.95 -7.52 11.23
N LEU A 15 18.16 -7.51 10.16
CA LEU A 15 17.35 -8.66 9.76
C LEU A 15 18.21 -9.87 9.35
N ASP A 16 19.26 -9.64 8.54
CA ASP A 16 20.17 -10.70 8.12
C ASP A 16 20.89 -11.34 9.30
N LEU A 17 21.44 -10.52 10.19
CA LEU A 17 22.07 -11.02 11.42
C LEU A 17 21.09 -11.81 12.30
N SER A 18 19.84 -11.33 12.42
CA SER A 18 18.81 -12.04 13.18
C SER A 18 18.48 -13.40 12.56
N ARG A 19 18.43 -13.50 11.22
CA ARG A 19 18.22 -14.75 10.51
C ARG A 19 19.37 -15.74 10.75
N ARG A 20 20.61 -15.29 10.71
CA ARG A 20 21.80 -16.11 11.00
C ARG A 20 21.82 -16.60 12.45
N VAL A 21 21.37 -15.76 13.39
CA VAL A 21 21.20 -16.17 14.80
C VAL A 21 20.09 -17.20 14.95
N ALA A 22 18.93 -16.96 14.34
CA ALA A 22 17.78 -17.87 14.38
C ALA A 22 18.06 -19.23 13.71
N ALA A 23 18.88 -19.24 12.66
CA ALA A 23 19.33 -20.43 11.95
C ALA A 23 20.42 -21.22 12.72
N GLY A 24 20.98 -20.64 13.81
CA GLY A 24 22.05 -21.27 14.58
C GLY A 24 23.46 -21.08 14.01
N GLU A 25 23.62 -20.34 12.90
CA GLU A 25 24.93 -20.00 12.34
C GLU A 25 25.76 -19.14 13.32
N LEU A 26 25.06 -18.31 14.08
CA LEU A 26 25.61 -17.51 15.18
C LEU A 26 24.96 -17.96 16.49
N PRO A 27 25.51 -18.97 17.17
CA PRO A 27 24.91 -19.51 18.39
C PRO A 27 24.95 -18.51 19.55
N GLU A 28 24.06 -18.70 20.52
CA GLU A 28 24.05 -17.88 21.74
C GLU A 28 25.40 -17.93 22.46
N GLY A 29 25.85 -16.79 22.92
CA GLY A 29 27.17 -16.60 23.50
C GLY A 29 28.30 -16.39 22.48
N SER A 30 28.07 -16.63 21.19
CA SER A 30 29.09 -16.39 20.17
C SER A 30 29.34 -14.89 19.97
N ARG A 31 30.57 -14.58 19.59
CA ARG A 31 31.00 -13.23 19.32
C ARG A 31 30.77 -12.86 17.85
N ILE A 32 30.09 -11.76 17.62
CA ILE A 32 29.95 -11.19 16.30
C ILE A 32 31.20 -10.37 15.98
N TYR A 33 31.68 -10.45 14.74
CA TYR A 33 32.87 -9.75 14.28
C TYR A 33 32.82 -8.23 14.54
N GLY A 34 34.03 -7.64 14.66
CA GLY A 34 34.18 -6.20 14.90
C GLY A 34 33.54 -5.34 13.81
N ARG A 35 33.10 -4.14 14.18
CA ARG A 35 32.36 -3.22 13.29
C ARG A 35 33.04 -2.97 11.95
N SER A 36 34.38 -2.88 11.91
CA SER A 36 35.13 -2.65 10.68
C SER A 36 35.08 -3.87 9.73
N VAL A 37 35.15 -5.08 10.27
CA VAL A 37 35.07 -6.31 9.48
C VAL A 37 33.66 -6.44 8.88
N MET A 38 32.63 -6.24 9.67
CA MET A 38 31.25 -6.25 9.20
C MET A 38 30.97 -5.13 8.19
N ALA A 39 31.53 -3.94 8.39
CA ALA A 39 31.38 -2.83 7.47
C ALA A 39 31.96 -3.18 6.08
N SER A 40 33.07 -3.90 6.03
CA SER A 40 33.64 -4.42 4.79
C SER A 40 32.79 -5.54 4.20
N GLU A 41 32.30 -6.48 5.02
CA GLU A 41 31.47 -7.62 4.57
C GLU A 41 30.16 -7.14 3.92
N TYR A 42 29.47 -6.17 4.55
CA TYR A 42 28.21 -5.64 4.05
C TYR A 42 28.39 -4.43 3.10
N ASN A 43 29.61 -4.01 2.82
CA ASN A 43 29.95 -2.85 2.00
C ASN A 43 29.19 -1.57 2.44
N VAL A 44 29.23 -1.28 3.73
CA VAL A 44 28.59 -0.12 4.35
C VAL A 44 29.53 0.62 5.30
N SER A 45 29.12 1.80 5.76
CA SER A 45 29.91 2.53 6.77
C SER A 45 29.88 1.82 8.13
N PRO A 46 30.95 1.94 8.94
CA PRO A 46 30.95 1.44 10.32
C PRO A 46 29.82 2.00 11.19
N GLU A 47 29.33 3.19 10.87
CA GLU A 47 28.20 3.81 11.54
C GLU A 47 26.88 3.09 11.22
N THR A 48 26.70 2.59 10.00
CA THR A 48 25.55 1.76 9.61
C THR A 48 25.52 0.47 10.41
N ILE A 49 26.67 -0.19 10.56
CA ILE A 49 26.80 -1.39 11.42
C ILE A 49 26.51 -1.04 12.88
N ARG A 50 27.00 0.09 13.38
CA ARG A 50 26.73 0.53 14.74
C ARG A 50 25.23 0.68 15.00
N ARG A 51 24.48 1.27 14.04
CA ARG A 51 23.03 1.41 14.13
C ARG A 51 22.32 0.06 14.12
N ALA A 52 22.74 -0.86 13.24
CA ALA A 52 22.17 -2.22 13.18
C ALA A 52 22.38 -2.97 14.51
N LEU A 53 23.60 -2.97 15.05
CA LEU A 53 23.90 -3.62 16.31
C LEU A 53 23.19 -2.98 17.51
N ARG A 54 23.03 -1.65 17.51
CA ARG A 54 22.27 -0.96 18.56
C ARG A 54 20.79 -1.38 18.53
N LEU A 55 20.18 -1.43 17.35
CA LEU A 55 18.82 -1.92 17.20
C LEU A 55 18.66 -3.36 17.72
N LEU A 56 19.60 -4.24 17.38
CA LEU A 56 19.59 -5.63 17.85
C LEU A 56 19.83 -5.74 19.37
N ALA A 57 20.57 -4.81 19.94
CA ALA A 57 20.76 -4.73 21.40
C ALA A 57 19.47 -4.27 22.10
N ASP A 58 18.78 -3.27 21.55
CA ASP A 58 17.48 -2.80 22.05
C ASP A 58 16.43 -3.94 22.00
N MET A 59 16.50 -4.80 20.98
CA MET A 59 15.66 -5.99 20.82
C MET A 59 16.15 -7.22 21.60
N LYS A 60 17.24 -7.10 22.38
CA LYS A 60 17.84 -8.17 23.18
C LYS A 60 18.28 -9.41 22.37
N VAL A 61 18.57 -9.20 21.10
CA VAL A 61 19.17 -10.23 20.23
C VAL A 61 20.66 -10.36 20.50
N VAL A 62 21.33 -9.21 20.71
CA VAL A 62 22.76 -9.15 20.99
C VAL A 62 23.04 -8.22 22.20
N GLU A 63 24.20 -8.37 22.81
CA GLU A 63 24.76 -7.44 23.78
C GLU A 63 26.00 -6.75 23.18
N VAL A 64 26.02 -5.44 23.15
CA VAL A 64 27.17 -4.67 22.67
C VAL A 64 28.08 -4.35 23.86
N LYS A 65 29.28 -4.93 23.86
CA LYS A 65 30.30 -4.69 24.90
C LYS A 65 31.32 -3.68 24.43
N PRO A 66 31.65 -2.68 25.26
CA PRO A 66 32.74 -1.75 24.95
C PRO A 66 34.01 -2.53 24.63
N GLN A 67 34.71 -2.16 23.55
CA GLN A 67 35.98 -2.76 23.10
C GLN A 67 35.91 -4.24 22.66
N SER A 68 34.83 -4.98 22.95
CA SER A 68 34.74 -6.42 22.71
C SER A 68 33.84 -6.80 21.52
N GLY A 69 33.14 -5.82 20.92
CA GLY A 69 32.18 -6.11 19.83
C GLY A 69 30.78 -6.45 20.36
N ALA A 70 30.05 -7.30 19.66
CA ALA A 70 28.72 -7.75 20.07
C ALA A 70 28.76 -9.26 20.35
N VAL A 71 27.92 -9.71 21.29
CA VAL A 71 27.73 -11.11 21.65
C VAL A 71 26.26 -11.45 21.48
N VAL A 72 25.96 -12.60 20.89
CA VAL A 72 24.59 -13.09 20.72
C VAL A 72 23.99 -13.42 22.07
N LEU A 73 22.82 -12.87 22.39
CA LEU A 73 22.11 -13.12 23.64
C LEU A 73 21.03 -14.20 23.49
N SER A 74 20.17 -14.09 22.47
CA SER A 74 19.00 -14.96 22.39
C SER A 74 18.53 -15.17 20.94
N ALA A 75 18.45 -16.44 20.55
CA ALA A 75 17.86 -16.87 19.29
C ALA A 75 16.33 -16.63 19.25
N ASP A 76 15.65 -16.78 20.38
CA ASP A 76 14.21 -16.50 20.46
C ASP A 76 13.88 -15.02 20.27
N SER A 77 14.73 -14.14 20.78
CA SER A 77 14.60 -12.69 20.50
C SER A 77 14.85 -12.38 19.02
N ALA A 78 15.76 -13.11 18.37
CA ALA A 78 15.99 -12.96 16.94
C ALA A 78 14.76 -13.39 16.11
N ARG A 79 14.14 -14.54 16.46
CA ARG A 79 12.89 -14.97 15.78
C ARG A 79 11.77 -13.96 15.92
N ARG A 80 11.51 -13.45 17.14
CA ARG A 80 10.51 -12.41 17.38
C ARG A 80 10.81 -11.12 16.62
N TYR A 81 12.07 -10.74 16.49
CA TYR A 81 12.44 -9.58 15.68
C TYR A 81 12.11 -9.79 14.19
N ILE A 82 12.38 -11.00 13.64
CA ILE A 82 12.07 -11.34 12.25
C ILE A 82 10.56 -11.27 12.01
N GLU A 83 9.75 -11.90 12.87
CA GLU A 83 8.28 -11.90 12.79
C GLU A 83 7.73 -10.46 12.80
N ASN A 84 8.12 -9.64 13.78
CA ASN A 84 7.70 -8.24 13.87
C ASN A 84 8.12 -7.41 12.65
N PHE A 85 9.28 -7.72 12.05
CA PHE A 85 9.77 -7.02 10.86
C PHE A 85 8.93 -7.36 9.64
N GLU A 86 8.59 -8.64 9.45
CA GLU A 86 7.75 -9.14 8.36
C GLU A 86 6.33 -8.60 8.46
N GLU A 87 5.68 -8.67 9.61
CA GLU A 87 4.37 -8.04 9.86
C GLU A 87 4.39 -6.53 9.59
N GLY A 88 5.43 -5.84 10.04
CA GLY A 88 5.60 -4.41 9.78
C GLY A 88 5.82 -4.08 8.30
N ALA A 89 6.41 -4.99 7.52
CA ALA A 89 6.56 -4.83 6.06
C ALA A 89 5.22 -5.00 5.36
N ASP A 90 4.41 -5.97 5.76
CA ASP A 90 3.08 -6.22 5.22
C ASP A 90 2.14 -5.05 5.49
N LEU A 91 2.12 -4.53 6.71
CA LEU A 91 1.33 -3.35 7.05
C LEU A 91 1.73 -2.11 6.24
N ARG A 92 3.03 -1.91 5.99
CA ARG A 92 3.50 -0.80 5.13
C ARG A 92 3.04 -0.99 3.69
N SER A 93 3.11 -2.21 3.16
CA SER A 93 2.64 -2.55 1.83
C SER A 93 1.14 -2.27 1.68
N LEU A 94 0.33 -2.74 2.64
CA LEU A 94 -1.12 -2.51 2.66
C LEU A 94 -1.48 -1.02 2.75
N ARG A 95 -0.75 -0.24 3.55
CA ARG A 95 -0.95 1.22 3.63
C ARG A 95 -0.67 1.93 2.31
N LEU A 96 0.36 1.51 1.57
CA LEU A 96 0.66 2.06 0.26
C LEU A 96 -0.43 1.70 -0.76
N GLN A 97 -0.85 0.43 -0.78
CA GLN A 97 -1.95 0.00 -1.65
C GLN A 97 -3.24 0.78 -1.37
N LEU A 98 -3.57 0.98 -0.09
CA LEU A 98 -4.74 1.78 0.30
C LEU A 98 -4.62 3.23 -0.18
N LYS A 99 -3.43 3.83 -0.03
CA LYS A 99 -3.19 5.20 -0.51
C LYS A 99 -3.37 5.32 -2.02
N ASP A 100 -2.87 4.35 -2.79
CA ASP A 100 -2.99 4.33 -4.24
C ASP A 100 -4.47 4.18 -4.66
N LEU A 101 -5.21 3.25 -4.04
CA LEU A 101 -6.65 3.07 -4.27
C LEU A 101 -7.47 4.32 -3.92
N MET A 102 -7.13 5.01 -2.83
CA MET A 102 -7.78 6.28 -2.48
C MET A 102 -7.50 7.36 -3.52
N GLY A 103 -6.29 7.39 -4.09
CA GLY A 103 -5.95 8.29 -5.20
C GLY A 103 -6.78 8.01 -6.45
N GLU A 104 -6.89 6.76 -6.86
CA GLU A 104 -7.71 6.33 -8.00
C GLU A 104 -9.20 6.66 -7.78
N TYR A 105 -9.72 6.39 -6.58
CA TYR A 105 -11.08 6.74 -6.21
C TYR A 105 -11.34 8.24 -6.33
N SER A 106 -10.44 9.08 -5.82
CA SER A 106 -10.56 10.53 -5.88
C SER A 106 -10.56 11.05 -7.33
N ASP A 107 -9.70 10.47 -8.19
CA ASP A 107 -9.66 10.83 -9.61
C ASP A 107 -10.93 10.41 -10.34
N LEU A 108 -11.43 9.21 -10.07
CA LEU A 108 -12.70 8.73 -10.62
C LEU A 108 -13.86 9.63 -10.20
N HIS A 109 -13.90 10.01 -8.92
CA HIS A 109 -14.95 10.89 -8.39
C HIS A 109 -14.94 12.28 -9.05
N ARG A 110 -13.75 12.85 -9.26
CA ARG A 110 -13.58 14.11 -10.00
C ARG A 110 -14.09 13.99 -11.45
N ARG A 111 -13.70 12.92 -12.16
CA ARG A 111 -14.14 12.67 -13.55
C ARG A 111 -15.65 12.48 -13.66
N MET A 112 -16.27 11.82 -12.69
CA MET A 112 -17.72 11.71 -12.61
C MET A 112 -18.38 13.09 -12.44
N GLY A 113 -17.85 13.93 -11.55
CA GLY A 113 -18.33 15.31 -11.37
C GLY A 113 -18.23 16.16 -12.65
N GLU A 114 -17.10 16.04 -13.36
CA GLU A 114 -16.91 16.71 -14.66
C GLU A 114 -17.93 16.25 -15.71
N ALA A 115 -18.20 14.93 -15.80
CA ALA A 115 -19.20 14.38 -16.72
C ALA A 115 -20.62 14.86 -16.39
N VAL A 116 -21.00 14.84 -15.11
CA VAL A 116 -22.31 15.35 -14.66
C VAL A 116 -22.45 16.84 -14.99
N ASN A 117 -21.43 17.65 -14.70
CA ASN A 117 -21.45 19.06 -15.04
C ASN A 117 -21.54 19.31 -16.56
N ALA A 118 -20.89 18.50 -17.37
CA ALA A 118 -20.99 18.59 -18.83
C ALA A 118 -22.41 18.26 -19.33
N LEU A 119 -23.08 17.27 -18.74
CA LEU A 119 -24.47 16.93 -19.04
C LEU A 119 -25.42 18.07 -18.66
N ILE A 120 -25.26 18.66 -17.47
CA ILE A 120 -26.07 19.77 -17.01
C ILE A 120 -25.93 20.97 -17.98
N LYS A 121 -24.69 21.35 -18.32
CA LYS A 121 -24.41 22.43 -19.26
C LYS A 121 -25.04 22.21 -20.63
N ARG A 122 -24.97 20.97 -21.15
CA ARG A 122 -25.65 20.62 -22.41
C ARG A 122 -27.15 20.79 -22.31
N ARG A 123 -27.78 20.28 -21.25
CA ARG A 123 -29.21 20.42 -21.02
C ARG A 123 -29.62 21.92 -21.00
N ASP A 124 -28.87 22.71 -20.25
CA ASP A 124 -29.17 24.13 -20.11
C ASP A 124 -28.95 24.92 -21.42
N ALA A 125 -27.97 24.53 -22.24
CA ALA A 125 -27.75 25.06 -23.57
C ALA A 125 -28.90 24.72 -24.53
N PHE A 126 -29.44 23.50 -24.50
CA PHE A 126 -30.63 23.11 -25.27
C PHE A 126 -31.87 23.92 -24.84
N ALA A 127 -32.07 24.07 -23.54
CA ALA A 127 -33.17 24.86 -23.01
C ALA A 127 -33.08 26.36 -23.41
N ALA A 128 -31.86 26.92 -23.43
CA ALA A 128 -31.62 28.33 -23.83
C ALA A 128 -31.72 28.56 -25.35
N ALA A 129 -31.41 27.55 -26.16
CA ALA A 129 -31.52 27.63 -27.62
C ALA A 129 -32.96 27.61 -28.13
N GLY A 130 -33.94 27.33 -27.28
CA GLY A 130 -35.34 27.22 -27.68
C GLY A 130 -35.61 26.10 -28.68
N GLU A 131 -34.69 25.21 -28.88
CA GLU A 131 -34.91 24.06 -29.73
C GLU A 131 -35.93 23.11 -29.07
N PRO A 132 -37.02 22.76 -29.78
CA PRO A 132 -37.96 21.78 -29.25
C PRO A 132 -37.20 20.47 -28.96
N LEU A 133 -37.49 19.88 -27.81
CA LEU A 133 -37.02 18.52 -27.53
C LEU A 133 -37.25 17.64 -28.74
N PRO A 134 -36.27 16.83 -29.17
CA PRO A 134 -36.47 15.97 -30.34
C PRO A 134 -37.71 15.10 -30.11
N ASN A 135 -38.75 15.41 -30.90
CA ASN A 135 -39.96 14.60 -30.89
C ASN A 135 -39.66 13.31 -31.66
N TYR A 136 -39.71 12.19 -30.96
CA TYR A 136 -39.66 10.91 -31.60
C TYR A 136 -41.08 10.48 -31.96
N GLU A 137 -41.39 10.39 -33.24
CA GLU A 137 -42.63 9.77 -33.70
C GLU A 137 -42.41 8.25 -33.69
N VAL A 138 -43.22 7.57 -32.91
CA VAL A 138 -43.25 6.10 -32.89
C VAL A 138 -44.56 5.64 -33.45
N ILE A 139 -44.50 4.87 -34.52
CA ILE A 139 -45.68 4.21 -35.07
C ILE A 139 -46.03 3.03 -34.17
N VAL A 140 -47.17 3.14 -33.49
CA VAL A 140 -47.66 2.07 -32.61
C VAL A 140 -48.36 1.01 -33.48
N PRO A 141 -47.92 -0.25 -33.51
CA PRO A 141 -48.56 -1.30 -34.27
C PRO A 141 -50.06 -1.48 -33.88
N PRO A 142 -50.92 -1.87 -34.81
CA PRO A 142 -52.35 -1.95 -34.56
C PRO A 142 -52.75 -3.02 -33.50
N ASP A 143 -51.87 -3.93 -33.17
CA ASP A 143 -52.02 -4.97 -32.15
C ASP A 143 -51.34 -4.60 -30.82
N SER A 144 -50.81 -3.41 -30.69
CA SER A 144 -50.12 -2.99 -29.49
C SER A 144 -51.04 -2.90 -28.27
N PRO A 145 -50.61 -3.43 -27.09
CA PRO A 145 -51.37 -3.35 -25.86
C PRO A 145 -51.50 -1.92 -25.33
N CYS A 146 -50.80 -0.96 -25.93
CA CYS A 146 -50.82 0.45 -25.56
C CYS A 146 -51.92 1.26 -26.26
N LEU A 147 -52.57 0.66 -27.29
CA LEU A 147 -53.59 1.35 -28.07
C LEU A 147 -54.81 1.73 -27.21
N GLY A 148 -55.24 2.96 -27.32
CA GLY A 148 -56.40 3.49 -26.57
C GLY A 148 -56.16 3.73 -25.08
N LYS A 149 -54.92 3.59 -24.61
CA LYS A 149 -54.57 3.89 -23.22
C LYS A 149 -53.87 5.26 -23.10
N SER A 150 -54.15 5.98 -22.04
CA SER A 150 -53.41 7.21 -21.73
C SER A 150 -52.00 6.87 -21.19
N VAL A 151 -51.04 7.76 -21.36
CA VAL A 151 -49.65 7.65 -20.87
C VAL A 151 -49.61 7.34 -19.36
N GLY A 152 -50.54 7.95 -18.58
CA GLY A 152 -50.68 7.68 -17.17
C GLY A 152 -51.18 6.27 -16.82
N ALA A 153 -52.01 5.66 -17.70
CA ALA A 153 -52.50 4.30 -17.52
C ALA A 153 -51.43 3.23 -17.82
N LEU A 154 -50.38 3.59 -18.61
CA LEU A 154 -49.30 2.69 -19.01
C LEU A 154 -48.18 2.58 -17.96
N LYS A 155 -48.24 3.36 -16.90
CA LYS A 155 -47.29 3.31 -15.77
C LYS A 155 -45.81 3.24 -16.18
N PHE A 156 -45.37 4.04 -17.14
CA PHE A 156 -43.96 4.10 -17.61
C PHE A 156 -42.95 4.51 -16.54
N TRP A 157 -43.38 4.90 -15.33
CA TRP A 157 -42.59 5.48 -14.29
C TRP A 157 -42.46 4.59 -13.03
N GLN A 158 -42.70 3.29 -13.15
CA GLN A 158 -42.42 2.32 -12.05
C GLN A 158 -41.21 1.48 -12.29
#